data_40979e04623b5221b63847f868f88650
#
_entry.id   40979e04623b5221b63847f868f88650
#
_cell.length_a   1.000
_cell.length_b   1.000
_cell.length_c   1.000
_cell.angle_alpha   90.00
_cell.angle_beta   90.00
_cell.angle_gamma   90.00
#
_symmetry.space_group_name_H-M   'P 1'
#
loop_
_entity.id
_entity.type
_entity.pdbx_description
1 polymer ?
#
loop_
_entity_poly.entity_id
_entity_poly.type
_entity_poly.pdbx_seq_one_letter_code
_entity_poly.pdbx_strand_id
1 'polypeptide(L)'
;SSRSDGMMLDRANEAHHPSVVVNRKVFCDLQRINYKSVVYQQVIYDKDQSFDRIVEVDESDTSQYVSGIHADALVTSQRGVGLMLCLADCIGTVVYDPVYKRLALVHLGRHSTVAGLMTKVITWFIEQGSNPQDIIIWMAPSIKSASDRLEYFDYADDPIWKQYVDYRPDGIYIDMAGFNRASAVRAGVLPENIFVSPIDTATHPEYFSHRHGDTRERFAVLAVIR
;
A
#
# COMPACT_ATOMS: atom_id res chain seq x y z
N SER A 1 1.31 -8.79 -7.84
CA SER A 1 1.52 -10.26 -7.86
C SER A 1 0.38 -10.98 -7.17
N SER A 2 0.31 -12.27 -7.36
CA SER A 2 -0.65 -13.18 -6.75
C SER A 2 0.09 -14.38 -6.11
N ARG A 3 -0.63 -15.36 -5.55
CA ARG A 3 -0.04 -16.60 -5.01
C ARG A 3 0.73 -17.40 -6.06
N SER A 4 0.29 -17.38 -7.32
CA SER A 4 0.94 -18.09 -8.42
C SER A 4 2.35 -17.54 -8.73
N ASP A 5 2.63 -16.30 -8.38
CA ASP A 5 3.96 -15.68 -8.50
C ASP A 5 4.88 -16.05 -7.32
N GLY A 6 4.36 -16.78 -6.34
CA GLY A 6 5.03 -17.10 -5.09
C GLY A 6 5.02 -15.95 -4.07
N MET A 7 5.52 -16.23 -2.88
CA MET A 7 5.61 -15.19 -1.83
C MET A 7 6.67 -14.15 -2.19
N MET A 8 6.31 -12.88 -2.03
CA MET A 8 7.18 -11.72 -2.28
C MET A 8 7.87 -11.20 -1.02
N LEU A 9 7.45 -11.68 0.15
CA LEU A 9 8.08 -11.50 1.44
C LEU A 9 7.72 -12.68 2.34
N ASP A 10 8.71 -13.20 3.06
CA ASP A 10 8.53 -14.12 4.19
C ASP A 10 8.83 -13.36 5.49
N ARG A 11 7.82 -13.07 6.28
CA ARG A 11 7.99 -12.32 7.54
C ARG A 11 8.84 -13.04 8.59
N ALA A 12 9.05 -14.36 8.48
CA ALA A 12 9.93 -15.07 9.40
C ALA A 12 11.41 -14.95 9.02
N ASN A 13 11.71 -14.77 7.73
CA ASN A 13 13.07 -14.68 7.19
C ASN A 13 13.34 -13.37 6.44
N GLU A 14 12.36 -12.46 6.46
CA GLU A 14 12.40 -11.15 5.82
C GLU A 14 12.64 -11.16 4.30
N ALA A 15 13.17 -10.04 3.77
CA ALA A 15 13.38 -9.85 2.34
C ALA A 15 14.56 -10.65 1.75
N HIS A 16 15.35 -11.31 2.59
CA HIS A 16 16.60 -11.96 2.20
C HIS A 16 16.47 -13.46 1.90
N HIS A 17 15.30 -14.06 2.12
CA HIS A 17 15.11 -15.48 1.83
C HIS A 17 15.32 -15.74 0.32
N PRO A 18 16.17 -16.71 -0.08
CA PRO A 18 16.52 -16.92 -1.49
C PRO A 18 15.32 -17.10 -2.43
N SER A 19 14.28 -17.81 -1.99
CA SER A 19 13.06 -17.99 -2.78
C SER A 19 12.31 -16.68 -3.01
N VAL A 20 12.30 -15.78 -2.02
CA VAL A 20 11.67 -14.45 -2.13
C VAL A 20 12.39 -13.61 -3.20
N VAL A 21 13.73 -13.61 -3.18
CA VAL A 21 14.54 -12.87 -4.16
C VAL A 21 14.29 -13.41 -5.58
N VAL A 22 14.22 -14.75 -5.73
CA VAL A 22 13.91 -15.39 -7.03
C VAL A 22 12.50 -15.00 -7.50
N ASN A 23 11.49 -15.10 -6.64
CA ASN A 23 10.11 -14.76 -6.99
C ASN A 23 9.98 -13.29 -7.42
N ARG A 24 10.57 -12.36 -6.67
CA ARG A 24 10.58 -10.93 -7.00
C ARG A 24 11.24 -10.67 -8.36
N LYS A 25 12.38 -11.33 -8.62
CA LYS A 25 13.08 -11.20 -9.89
C LYS A 25 12.21 -11.69 -11.05
N VAL A 26 11.65 -12.90 -10.95
CA VAL A 26 10.77 -13.47 -11.99
C VAL A 26 9.56 -12.56 -12.21
N PHE A 27 8.93 -12.08 -11.14
CA PHE A 27 7.80 -11.16 -11.24
C PHE A 27 8.16 -9.86 -11.96
N CYS A 28 9.31 -9.25 -11.63
CA CYS A 28 9.79 -8.04 -12.29
C CYS A 28 10.12 -8.30 -13.78
N ASP A 29 10.76 -9.42 -14.09
CA ASP A 29 11.12 -9.79 -15.46
C ASP A 29 9.85 -9.97 -16.33
N LEU A 30 8.80 -10.60 -15.80
CA LEU A 30 7.50 -10.72 -16.45
C LEU A 30 6.86 -9.36 -16.74
N GLN A 31 7.08 -8.38 -15.87
CA GLN A 31 6.64 -7.00 -16.06
C GLN A 31 7.61 -6.16 -16.91
N ARG A 32 8.70 -6.74 -17.41
CA ARG A 32 9.78 -6.06 -18.15
C ARG A 32 10.43 -4.92 -17.36
N ILE A 33 10.60 -5.14 -16.05
CA ILE A 33 11.26 -4.23 -15.12
C ILE A 33 12.53 -4.93 -14.61
N ASN A 34 13.67 -4.25 -14.67
CA ASN A 34 14.88 -4.76 -14.04
C ASN A 34 14.70 -4.77 -12.52
N TYR A 35 14.79 -5.93 -11.89
CA TYR A 35 14.66 -6.05 -10.44
C TYR A 35 15.66 -5.17 -9.67
N LYS A 36 16.86 -4.95 -10.21
CA LYS A 36 17.85 -4.06 -9.60
C LYS A 36 17.49 -2.56 -9.66
N SER A 37 16.49 -2.20 -10.48
CA SER A 37 15.95 -0.83 -10.54
C SER A 37 14.73 -0.64 -9.62
N VAL A 38 14.48 -1.58 -8.71
CA VAL A 38 13.33 -1.54 -7.78
C VAL A 38 13.81 -1.17 -6.39
N VAL A 39 13.13 -0.21 -5.77
CA VAL A 39 13.27 0.13 -4.35
C VAL A 39 12.17 -0.62 -3.57
N TYR A 40 12.58 -1.40 -2.59
CA TYR A 40 11.65 -2.14 -1.72
C TYR A 40 11.24 -1.27 -0.55
N GLN A 41 9.93 -1.11 -0.36
CA GLN A 41 9.35 -0.44 0.80
C GLN A 41 9.24 -1.41 1.97
N GLN A 42 9.98 -1.13 3.03
CA GLN A 42 9.94 -1.90 4.27
C GLN A 42 9.01 -1.20 5.27
N VAL A 43 7.92 -1.88 5.63
CA VAL A 43 6.99 -1.41 6.67
C VAL A 43 7.40 -2.00 8.01
N ILE A 44 7.61 -1.14 9.00
CA ILE A 44 8.01 -1.52 10.37
C ILE A 44 6.84 -1.23 11.32
N TYR A 45 6.62 -2.17 12.26
CA TYR A 45 5.53 -2.09 13.24
C TYR A 45 6.08 -1.98 14.67
N ASP A 46 6.93 -0.97 14.92
CA ASP A 46 7.43 -0.69 16.26
C ASP A 46 6.49 0.24 17.03
N LYS A 47 6.53 0.19 18.35
CA LYS A 47 5.65 0.98 19.23
C LYS A 47 5.77 2.49 19.06
N ASP A 48 6.95 2.96 18.64
CA ASP A 48 7.27 4.38 18.51
C ASP A 48 7.10 4.90 17.06
N GLN A 49 6.47 4.11 16.17
CA GLN A 49 6.25 4.51 14.78
C GLN A 49 5.04 5.43 14.64
N SER A 50 5.20 6.51 13.86
CA SER A 50 4.12 7.43 13.51
C SER A 50 3.21 6.90 12.41
N PHE A 51 3.66 5.88 11.65
CA PHE A 51 2.97 5.26 10.51
C PHE A 51 2.60 6.23 9.38
N ASP A 52 3.39 7.28 9.20
CA ASP A 52 3.17 8.34 8.20
C ASP A 52 4.46 8.82 7.51
N ARG A 53 5.51 8.01 7.59
CA ARG A 53 6.81 8.35 7.00
C ARG A 53 6.76 8.26 5.47
N ILE A 54 6.93 9.41 4.81
CA ILE A 54 7.05 9.56 3.36
C ILE A 54 8.53 9.74 3.01
N VAL A 55 9.05 8.96 2.08
CA VAL A 55 10.45 9.03 1.62
C VAL A 55 10.48 9.16 0.11
N GLU A 56 11.12 10.23 -0.38
CA GLU A 56 11.43 10.37 -1.79
C GLU A 56 12.66 9.55 -2.14
N VAL A 57 12.61 8.81 -3.26
CA VAL A 57 13.66 7.90 -3.70
C VAL A 57 13.99 8.11 -5.17
N ASP A 58 15.24 7.81 -5.51
CA ASP A 58 15.77 7.93 -6.85
C ASP A 58 16.57 6.68 -7.28
N GLU A 59 17.29 6.75 -8.40
CA GLU A 59 18.08 5.63 -8.91
C GLU A 59 19.24 5.22 -7.98
N SER A 60 19.74 6.11 -7.11
CA SER A 60 20.78 5.77 -6.14
C SER A 60 20.28 4.85 -5.02
N ASP A 61 18.97 4.90 -4.74
CA ASP A 61 18.31 4.08 -3.74
C ASP A 61 18.03 2.66 -4.22
N THR A 62 18.16 2.39 -5.52
CA THR A 62 17.94 1.06 -6.08
C THR A 62 18.95 0.01 -5.60
N SER A 63 20.07 0.44 -5.02
CA SER A 63 20.99 -0.45 -4.30
C SER A 63 20.35 -1.14 -3.09
N GLN A 64 19.23 -0.60 -2.58
CA GLN A 64 18.47 -1.11 -1.45
C GLN A 64 17.38 -2.13 -1.84
N TYR A 65 17.37 -2.62 -3.09
CA TYR A 65 16.32 -3.50 -3.61
C TYR A 65 16.11 -4.80 -2.81
N VAL A 66 17.09 -5.23 -2.04
CA VAL A 66 17.01 -6.41 -1.15
C VAL A 66 16.60 -6.01 0.26
N SER A 67 17.35 -5.08 0.90
CA SER A 67 17.12 -4.68 2.29
C SER A 67 15.92 -3.76 2.47
N GLY A 68 15.64 -2.94 1.45
CA GLY A 68 14.54 -2.00 1.46
C GLY A 68 14.80 -0.70 2.22
N ILE A 69 13.88 0.24 2.03
CA ILE A 69 13.85 1.53 2.73
C ILE A 69 12.67 1.54 3.68
N HIS A 70 12.91 1.88 4.93
CA HIS A 70 11.86 2.04 5.92
C HIS A 70 11.00 3.26 5.57
N ALA A 71 9.75 3.02 5.20
CA ALA A 71 8.76 4.06 4.88
C ALA A 71 7.33 3.51 4.94
N ASP A 72 6.36 4.39 5.16
CA ASP A 72 4.93 4.11 4.97
C ASP A 72 4.46 4.53 3.56
N ALA A 73 5.19 5.43 2.91
CA ALA A 73 5.07 5.73 1.49
C ALA A 73 6.44 6.01 0.87
N LEU A 74 6.68 5.43 -0.31
CA LEU A 74 7.80 5.79 -1.19
C LEU A 74 7.28 6.68 -2.31
N VAL A 75 8.04 7.71 -2.67
CA VAL A 75 7.72 8.63 -3.77
C VAL A 75 8.90 8.71 -4.73
N THR A 76 8.63 8.80 -6.04
CA THR A 76 9.67 9.07 -7.05
C THR A 76 9.11 9.87 -8.21
N SER A 77 9.95 10.68 -8.85
CA SER A 77 9.68 11.30 -10.16
C SER A 77 10.54 10.69 -11.28
N GLN A 78 11.35 9.69 -10.96
CA GLN A 78 12.29 9.12 -11.92
C GLN A 78 11.68 7.98 -12.71
N ARG A 79 11.82 8.04 -14.05
CA ARG A 79 11.44 6.96 -14.95
C ARG A 79 12.34 5.75 -14.75
N GLY A 80 11.73 4.57 -14.76
CA GLY A 80 12.49 3.31 -14.63
C GLY A 80 12.78 2.88 -13.19
N VAL A 81 12.64 3.78 -12.19
CA VAL A 81 12.68 3.40 -10.78
C VAL A 81 11.37 2.75 -10.39
N GLY A 82 11.41 1.50 -10.00
CA GLY A 82 10.25 0.73 -9.53
C GLY A 82 10.09 0.83 -8.02
N LEU A 83 8.88 1.00 -7.54
CA LEU A 83 8.52 0.97 -6.12
C LEU A 83 7.79 -0.34 -5.83
N MET A 84 8.26 -1.12 -4.85
CA MET A 84 7.66 -2.41 -4.49
C MET A 84 7.25 -2.43 -3.01
N LEU A 85 6.01 -2.78 -2.76
CA LEU A 85 5.42 -2.96 -1.42
C LEU A 85 4.85 -4.37 -1.28
N CYS A 86 5.25 -5.10 -0.24
CA CYS A 86 4.75 -6.43 0.08
C CYS A 86 3.73 -6.36 1.20
N LEU A 87 2.56 -6.99 0.99
CA LEU A 87 1.42 -6.89 1.92
C LEU A 87 0.52 -8.15 1.87
N ALA A 88 -0.31 -8.28 2.89
CA ALA A 88 -1.46 -9.16 2.94
C ALA A 88 -2.54 -8.42 3.75
N ASP A 89 -3.71 -8.21 3.13
CA ASP A 89 -4.88 -7.48 3.63
C ASP A 89 -4.78 -5.95 3.61
N CYS A 90 -3.63 -5.34 3.96
CA CYS A 90 -3.46 -3.89 3.86
C CYS A 90 -3.61 -3.41 2.41
N ILE A 91 -3.93 -2.13 2.22
CA ILE A 91 -4.16 -1.55 0.90
C ILE A 91 -2.86 -0.98 0.35
N GLY A 92 -2.25 -1.67 -0.63
CA GLY A 92 -1.17 -1.08 -1.43
C GLY A 92 -1.77 -0.07 -2.40
N THR A 93 -1.44 1.20 -2.23
CA THR A 93 -2.07 2.28 -2.99
C THR A 93 -1.06 3.00 -3.86
N VAL A 94 -1.36 3.10 -5.15
CA VAL A 94 -0.60 3.89 -6.11
C VAL A 94 -1.26 5.27 -6.21
N VAL A 95 -0.47 6.32 -6.02
CA VAL A 95 -0.85 7.72 -6.25
C VAL A 95 0.03 8.25 -7.36
N TYR A 96 -0.55 8.74 -8.44
CA TYR A 96 0.18 9.19 -9.62
C TYR A 96 -0.30 10.55 -10.11
N ASP A 97 0.64 11.45 -10.32
CA ASP A 97 0.43 12.72 -11.02
C ASP A 97 0.96 12.59 -12.47
N PRO A 98 0.08 12.57 -13.48
CA PRO A 98 0.49 12.44 -14.88
C PRO A 98 1.14 13.71 -15.45
N VAL A 99 0.91 14.87 -14.83
CA VAL A 99 1.45 16.17 -15.28
C VAL A 99 2.92 16.27 -14.92
N TYR A 100 3.24 16.10 -13.64
CA TYR A 100 4.61 16.19 -13.15
C TYR A 100 5.37 14.85 -13.19
N LYS A 101 4.71 13.75 -13.66
CA LYS A 101 5.29 12.40 -13.70
C LYS A 101 5.79 11.96 -12.34
N ARG A 102 4.98 12.16 -11.30
CA ARG A 102 5.31 11.80 -9.93
C ARG A 102 4.47 10.61 -9.46
N LEU A 103 5.11 9.66 -8.84
CA LEU A 103 4.52 8.39 -8.42
C LEU A 103 4.77 8.17 -6.93
N ALA A 104 3.72 7.77 -6.19
CA ALA A 104 3.90 7.22 -4.86
C ALA A 104 3.32 5.81 -4.77
N LEU A 105 3.96 4.97 -3.94
CA LEU A 105 3.43 3.70 -3.48
C LEU A 105 3.24 3.80 -1.97
N VAL A 106 1.99 3.66 -1.50
CA VAL A 106 1.54 3.99 -0.15
C VAL A 106 1.00 2.74 0.53
N HIS A 107 1.46 2.46 1.75
CA HIS A 107 0.96 1.39 2.60
C HIS A 107 -0.19 1.91 3.47
N LEU A 108 -1.43 1.56 3.15
CA LEU A 108 -2.60 1.90 3.96
C LEU A 108 -3.07 0.67 4.75
N GLY A 109 -2.49 0.49 5.89
CA GLY A 109 -2.98 -0.39 6.94
C GLY A 109 -3.80 0.41 7.97
N ARG A 110 -4.27 -0.24 9.03
CA ARG A 110 -5.07 0.42 10.07
C ARG A 110 -4.33 1.59 10.71
N HIS A 111 -3.07 1.41 11.12
CA HIS A 111 -2.28 2.46 11.79
C HIS A 111 -2.02 3.66 10.88
N SER A 112 -1.58 3.43 9.65
CA SER A 112 -1.29 4.50 8.69
C SER A 112 -2.57 5.21 8.21
N THR A 113 -3.71 4.50 8.14
CA THR A 113 -5.01 5.11 7.86
C THR A 113 -5.44 6.05 9.00
N VAL A 114 -5.30 5.61 10.25
CA VAL A 114 -5.57 6.45 11.43
C VAL A 114 -4.61 7.64 11.50
N ALA A 115 -3.33 7.45 11.16
CA ALA A 115 -2.34 8.52 11.08
C ALA A 115 -2.60 9.54 9.94
N GLY A 116 -3.59 9.26 9.07
CA GLY A 116 -3.99 10.16 7.98
C GLY A 116 -3.02 10.15 6.79
N LEU A 117 -2.29 9.05 6.58
CA LEU A 117 -1.23 8.95 5.57
C LEU A 117 -1.72 9.31 4.16
N MET A 118 -2.94 8.90 3.76
CA MET A 118 -3.50 9.27 2.45
C MET A 118 -3.54 10.79 2.25
N THR A 119 -4.07 11.52 3.22
CA THR A 119 -4.12 12.98 3.17
C THR A 119 -2.73 13.59 3.13
N LYS A 120 -1.79 13.07 3.94
CA LYS A 120 -0.40 13.56 4.00
C LYS A 120 0.34 13.36 2.69
N VAL A 121 0.15 12.23 2.03
CA VAL A 121 0.74 11.98 0.69
C VAL A 121 0.19 12.97 -0.35
N ILE A 122 -1.14 13.17 -0.39
CA ILE A 122 -1.74 14.13 -1.33
C ILE A 122 -1.25 15.55 -1.03
N THR A 123 -1.19 15.95 0.25
CA THR A 123 -0.64 17.24 0.67
C THR A 123 0.81 17.40 0.21
N TRP A 124 1.64 16.36 0.37
CA TRP A 124 3.01 16.37 -0.13
C TRP A 124 3.06 16.60 -1.65
N PHE A 125 2.19 15.96 -2.45
CA PHE A 125 2.10 16.20 -3.89
C PHE A 125 1.72 17.66 -4.20
N ILE A 126 0.75 18.23 -3.47
CA ILE A 126 0.31 19.62 -3.63
C ILE A 126 1.45 20.60 -3.30
N GLU A 127 2.20 20.37 -2.22
CA GLU A 127 3.37 21.17 -1.83
C GLU A 127 4.48 21.14 -2.88
N GLN A 128 4.55 20.04 -3.65
CA GLN A 128 5.44 19.89 -4.79
C GLN A 128 4.84 20.44 -6.10
N GLY A 129 3.73 21.15 -6.06
CA GLY A 129 3.11 21.83 -7.19
C GLY A 129 2.05 21.04 -7.96
N SER A 130 1.70 19.82 -7.54
CA SER A 130 0.64 19.04 -8.19
C SER A 130 -0.73 19.65 -7.92
N ASN A 131 -1.61 19.63 -8.96
CA ASN A 131 -3.02 19.90 -8.75
C ASN A 131 -3.71 18.60 -8.33
N PRO A 132 -4.40 18.55 -7.16
CA PRO A 132 -5.04 17.32 -6.70
C PRO A 132 -6.11 16.80 -7.67
N GLN A 133 -6.69 17.64 -8.51
CA GLN A 133 -7.67 17.21 -9.52
C GLN A 133 -7.04 16.36 -10.64
N ASP A 134 -5.72 16.48 -10.87
CA ASP A 134 -5.00 15.69 -11.88
C ASP A 134 -4.47 14.36 -11.31
N ILE A 135 -4.47 14.20 -9.98
CA ILE A 135 -3.97 13.00 -9.33
C ILE A 135 -4.90 11.80 -9.60
N ILE A 136 -4.29 10.69 -9.96
CA ILE A 136 -4.95 9.39 -10.15
C ILE A 136 -4.55 8.47 -9.01
N ILE A 137 -5.52 7.80 -8.39
CA ILE A 137 -5.31 6.85 -7.29
C ILE A 137 -5.83 5.47 -7.69
N TRP A 138 -5.00 4.45 -7.46
CA TRP A 138 -5.42 3.06 -7.57
C TRP A 138 -5.12 2.32 -6.27
N MET A 139 -6.17 1.77 -5.66
CA MET A 139 -6.10 0.92 -4.47
C MET A 139 -6.14 -0.54 -4.90
N ALA A 140 -5.07 -1.27 -4.60
CA ALA A 140 -4.89 -2.68 -4.93
C ALA A 140 -5.90 -3.62 -4.19
N PRO A 141 -5.96 -4.90 -4.56
CA PRO A 141 -6.64 -5.91 -3.77
C PRO A 141 -6.24 -5.84 -2.29
N SER A 142 -7.24 -5.88 -1.41
CA SER A 142 -7.07 -5.71 0.04
C SER A 142 -8.25 -6.36 0.76
N ILE A 143 -8.15 -6.52 2.07
CA ILE A 143 -9.30 -6.96 2.86
C ILE A 143 -10.45 -5.95 2.72
N LYS A 144 -11.67 -6.44 2.62
CA LYS A 144 -12.87 -5.58 2.55
C LYS A 144 -13.60 -5.55 3.88
N SER A 145 -14.45 -4.54 4.04
CA SER A 145 -15.24 -4.34 5.27
C SER A 145 -16.00 -5.60 5.73
N ALA A 146 -16.46 -6.42 4.80
CA ALA A 146 -17.16 -7.65 5.12
C ALA A 146 -16.28 -8.68 5.87
N SER A 147 -14.96 -8.62 5.68
CA SER A 147 -13.97 -9.57 6.22
C SER A 147 -13.03 -8.93 7.25
N ASP A 148 -12.96 -7.60 7.35
CA ASP A 148 -12.03 -6.91 8.26
C ASP A 148 -12.62 -6.76 9.67
N ARG A 149 -12.77 -7.92 10.33
CA ARG A 149 -13.28 -8.02 11.70
C ARG A 149 -12.19 -7.71 12.71
N LEU A 150 -12.51 -6.87 13.68
CA LEU A 150 -11.68 -6.51 14.83
C LEU A 150 -12.42 -6.85 16.13
N GLU A 151 -11.67 -7.16 17.19
CA GLU A 151 -12.24 -7.29 18.54
C GLU A 151 -12.51 -5.93 19.15
N TYR A 152 -11.65 -4.97 18.87
CA TYR A 152 -11.79 -3.56 19.28
C TYR A 152 -11.16 -2.64 18.25
N PHE A 153 -11.64 -1.39 18.22
CA PHE A 153 -11.08 -0.30 17.42
C PHE A 153 -11.20 1.01 18.19
N ASP A 154 -10.08 1.59 18.62
CA ASP A 154 -10.03 2.75 19.51
C ASP A 154 -10.74 3.98 18.95
N TYR A 155 -10.90 4.04 17.63
CA TYR A 155 -11.53 5.16 16.90
C TYR A 155 -12.95 4.84 16.44
N ALA A 156 -13.55 3.73 16.91
CA ALA A 156 -14.88 3.30 16.45
C ALA A 156 -15.97 4.34 16.72
N ASP A 157 -15.85 5.07 17.83
CA ASP A 157 -16.81 6.11 18.24
C ASP A 157 -16.43 7.52 17.75
N ASP A 158 -15.29 7.67 17.06
CA ASP A 158 -14.90 8.95 16.47
C ASP A 158 -15.86 9.31 15.32
N PRO A 159 -16.44 10.53 15.32
CA PRO A 159 -17.38 10.98 14.30
C PRO A 159 -16.90 10.80 12.86
N ILE A 160 -15.59 10.91 12.60
CA ILE A 160 -15.04 10.73 11.24
C ILE A 160 -15.01 9.28 10.78
N TRP A 161 -15.02 8.32 11.73
CA TRP A 161 -15.04 6.90 11.45
C TRP A 161 -16.45 6.29 11.42
N LYS A 162 -17.44 6.97 12.03
CA LYS A 162 -18.77 6.44 12.26
C LYS A 162 -19.44 5.78 11.05
N GLN A 163 -19.26 6.33 9.86
CA GLN A 163 -19.85 5.77 8.63
C GLN A 163 -19.04 4.63 8.02
N TYR A 164 -17.84 4.34 8.56
CA TYR A 164 -16.91 3.30 8.10
C TYR A 164 -16.77 2.17 9.11
N VAL A 165 -17.56 2.20 10.16
CA VAL A 165 -17.60 1.20 11.24
C VAL A 165 -18.95 0.53 11.27
N ASP A 166 -18.96 -0.80 11.24
CA ASP A 166 -20.16 -1.63 11.37
C ASP A 166 -20.00 -2.52 12.60
N TYR A 167 -20.89 -2.32 13.59
CA TYR A 167 -20.95 -3.14 14.80
C TYR A 167 -21.82 -4.37 14.56
N ARG A 168 -21.21 -5.54 14.69
CA ARG A 168 -21.92 -6.84 14.58
C ARG A 168 -21.79 -7.63 15.87
N PRO A 169 -22.64 -8.67 16.11
CA PRO A 169 -22.59 -9.45 17.33
C PRO A 169 -21.24 -10.12 17.62
N ASP A 170 -20.44 -10.36 16.59
CA ASP A 170 -19.15 -11.05 16.66
C ASP A 170 -17.93 -10.11 16.60
N GLY A 171 -18.12 -8.79 16.47
CA GLY A 171 -17.02 -7.83 16.45
C GLY A 171 -17.32 -6.52 15.71
N ILE A 172 -16.28 -5.74 15.53
CA ILE A 172 -16.29 -4.46 14.83
C ILE A 172 -15.71 -4.68 13.42
N TYR A 173 -16.41 -4.21 12.40
CA TYR A 173 -15.98 -4.29 11.01
C TYR A 173 -15.68 -2.89 10.50
N ILE A 174 -14.54 -2.70 9.80
CA ILE A 174 -14.13 -1.39 9.33
C ILE A 174 -13.96 -1.35 7.81
N ASP A 175 -14.37 -0.25 7.19
CA ASP A 175 -14.15 0.04 5.78
C ASP A 175 -12.95 0.99 5.60
N MET A 176 -11.75 0.43 5.65
CA MET A 176 -10.52 1.20 5.43
C MET A 176 -10.43 1.78 4.01
N ALA A 177 -10.90 1.04 3.00
CA ALA A 177 -10.87 1.51 1.62
C ALA A 177 -11.80 2.70 1.41
N GLY A 178 -13.04 2.63 1.92
CA GLY A 178 -13.98 3.75 1.89
C GLY A 178 -13.47 4.97 2.64
N PHE A 179 -12.89 4.78 3.83
CA PHE A 179 -12.31 5.87 4.62
C PHE A 179 -11.17 6.58 3.86
N ASN A 180 -10.22 5.83 3.31
CA ASN A 180 -9.09 6.40 2.56
C ASN A 180 -9.54 7.05 1.25
N ARG A 181 -10.53 6.46 0.56
CA ARG A 181 -11.15 7.08 -0.63
C ARG A 181 -11.76 8.43 -0.29
N ALA A 182 -12.55 8.50 0.78
CA ALA A 182 -13.15 9.76 1.23
C ALA A 182 -12.09 10.77 1.69
N SER A 183 -11.00 10.32 2.30
CA SER A 183 -9.87 11.18 2.68
C SER A 183 -9.20 11.80 1.45
N ALA A 184 -9.01 11.02 0.38
CA ALA A 184 -8.48 11.52 -0.88
C ALA A 184 -9.41 12.57 -1.54
N VAL A 185 -10.72 12.32 -1.54
CA VAL A 185 -11.72 13.28 -2.05
C VAL A 185 -11.69 14.58 -1.24
N ARG A 186 -11.65 14.49 0.10
CA ARG A 186 -11.52 15.68 0.97
C ARG A 186 -10.23 16.46 0.72
N ALA A 187 -9.16 15.80 0.29
CA ALA A 187 -7.89 16.44 -0.09
C ALA A 187 -7.91 17.02 -1.51
N GLY A 188 -9.03 16.92 -2.24
CA GLY A 188 -9.24 17.56 -3.54
C GLY A 188 -9.09 16.65 -4.75
N VAL A 189 -8.83 15.35 -4.58
CA VAL A 189 -8.78 14.38 -5.69
C VAL A 189 -10.20 14.13 -6.21
N LEU A 190 -10.37 14.14 -7.53
CA LEU A 190 -11.67 13.88 -8.16
C LEU A 190 -12.11 12.44 -7.92
N PRO A 191 -13.38 12.19 -7.52
CA PRO A 191 -13.89 10.85 -7.25
C PRO A 191 -13.73 9.85 -8.41
N GLU A 192 -13.83 10.32 -9.64
CA GLU A 192 -13.64 9.56 -10.89
C GLU A 192 -12.19 9.14 -11.15
N ASN A 193 -11.23 9.79 -10.51
CA ASN A 193 -9.81 9.46 -10.58
C ASN A 193 -9.37 8.45 -9.51
N ILE A 194 -10.32 7.96 -8.68
CA ILE A 194 -10.01 7.02 -7.60
C ILE A 194 -10.60 5.64 -7.91
N PHE A 195 -9.72 4.69 -8.21
CA PHE A 195 -10.06 3.32 -8.56
C PHE A 195 -9.76 2.39 -7.38
N VAL A 196 -10.76 1.66 -6.93
CA VAL A 196 -10.63 0.70 -5.82
C VAL A 196 -10.87 -0.70 -6.36
N SER A 197 -9.89 -1.59 -6.18
CA SER A 197 -10.06 -3.01 -6.54
C SER A 197 -11.24 -3.61 -5.76
N PRO A 198 -12.16 -4.33 -6.43
CA PRO A 198 -13.27 -4.99 -5.75
C PRO A 198 -12.85 -6.29 -5.03
N ILE A 199 -11.62 -6.76 -5.24
CA ILE A 199 -11.13 -8.04 -4.73
C ILE A 199 -10.91 -7.95 -3.22
N ASP A 200 -11.52 -8.89 -2.47
CA ASP A 200 -11.29 -9.11 -1.05
C ASP A 200 -10.22 -10.19 -0.87
N THR A 201 -9.05 -9.80 -0.36
CA THR A 201 -7.92 -10.74 -0.17
C THR A 201 -8.23 -11.83 0.84
N ALA A 202 -9.13 -11.59 1.80
CA ALA A 202 -9.51 -12.57 2.80
C ALA A 202 -10.35 -13.73 2.24
N THR A 203 -11.01 -13.53 1.10
CA THR A 203 -11.88 -14.55 0.50
C THR A 203 -11.41 -15.02 -0.87
N HIS A 204 -10.50 -14.28 -1.51
CA HIS A 204 -10.03 -14.60 -2.85
C HIS A 204 -8.81 -15.54 -2.83
N PRO A 205 -8.88 -16.73 -3.43
CA PRO A 205 -7.87 -17.79 -3.29
C PRO A 205 -6.50 -17.42 -3.86
N GLU A 206 -6.43 -16.45 -4.78
CA GLU A 206 -5.16 -16.05 -5.41
C GLU A 206 -4.35 -15.03 -4.61
N TYR A 207 -4.85 -14.56 -3.45
CA TYR A 207 -4.12 -13.60 -2.63
C TYR A 207 -3.76 -14.19 -1.27
N PHE A 208 -2.63 -13.75 -0.71
CA PHE A 208 -2.29 -14.01 0.67
C PHE A 208 -3.11 -13.10 1.58
N SER A 209 -3.66 -13.66 2.65
CA SER A 209 -4.41 -12.93 3.66
C SER A 209 -3.92 -13.27 5.06
N HIS A 210 -3.46 -12.27 5.77
CA HIS A 210 -3.06 -12.41 7.18
C HIS A 210 -4.27 -12.83 8.04
N ARG A 211 -5.45 -12.29 7.73
CA ARG A 211 -6.71 -12.61 8.42
C ARG A 211 -7.11 -14.07 8.24
N HIS A 212 -6.81 -14.66 7.10
CA HIS A 212 -7.11 -16.06 6.77
C HIS A 212 -5.97 -17.06 7.11
N GLY A 213 -4.93 -16.61 7.82
CA GLY A 213 -3.89 -17.50 8.35
C GLY A 213 -2.56 -17.45 7.60
N ASP A 214 -2.41 -16.69 6.53
CA ASP A 214 -1.12 -16.44 5.87
C ASP A 214 -0.28 -15.45 6.71
N THR A 215 0.22 -15.92 7.86
CA THR A 215 0.90 -15.04 8.81
C THR A 215 2.27 -14.59 8.31
N ARG A 216 2.88 -15.34 7.39
CA ARG A 216 4.25 -15.14 6.89
C ARG A 216 4.28 -14.56 5.49
N GLU A 217 3.50 -15.11 4.59
CA GLU A 217 3.57 -14.86 3.16
C GLU A 217 2.92 -13.53 2.79
N ARG A 218 3.52 -12.83 1.81
CA ARG A 218 3.00 -11.57 1.27
C ARG A 218 3.04 -11.58 -0.26
N PHE A 219 2.01 -11.01 -0.87
CA PHE A 219 2.05 -10.61 -2.28
C PHE A 219 2.64 -9.20 -2.42
N ALA A 220 2.95 -8.76 -3.64
CA ALA A 220 3.49 -7.42 -3.87
C ALA A 220 2.63 -6.58 -4.80
N VAL A 221 2.63 -5.27 -4.53
CA VAL A 221 2.30 -4.23 -5.49
C VAL A 221 3.59 -3.64 -6.00
N LEU A 222 3.72 -3.49 -7.33
CA LEU A 222 4.85 -2.89 -8.02
C LEU A 222 4.33 -1.76 -8.89
N ALA A 223 4.92 -0.58 -8.74
CA ALA A 223 4.58 0.61 -9.52
C ALA A 223 5.84 1.22 -10.13
N VAL A 224 5.75 1.71 -11.39
CA VAL A 224 6.88 2.31 -12.12
C VAL A 224 6.38 3.33 -13.14
N ILE A 225 7.11 4.43 -13.29
CA ILE A 225 6.92 5.39 -14.40
C ILE A 225 7.73 4.88 -15.61
N ARG A 226 7.06 4.64 -16.73
CA ARG A 226 7.67 4.22 -18.00
C ARG A 226 7.88 5.38 -18.97
#